data_0973f3a0c1def3e88366f82fde9c5dcf
#
_entry.id   0973f3a0c1def3e88366f82fde9c5dcf
#
_cell.length_a   1.000
_cell.length_b   1.000
_cell.length_c   1.000
_cell.angle_alpha   90.00
_cell.angle_beta   90.00
_cell.angle_gamma   90.00
#
_symmetry.space_group_name_H-M   'P 1'
#
loop_
_entity.id
_entity.type
_entity.pdbx_description
1 polymer ?
#
loop_
_entity_poly.entity_id
_entity_poly.type
_entity_poly.pdbx_seq_one_letter_code
_entity_poly.pdbx_strand_id
1 'polypeptide(L)'
;MHFKGCDHLISRPIVYADRGFGMTPMEQGLRVVGTVEFGGLENPLSKSRIKNLILNAKDMIDGLPEHKDEWLGFRPSLPDFLPVLGPSKNYKNVFYSFGHHHLGWTLGAISGKIVSKMIANEPTNLDLQPYSSIRFS
;
A
#
# COMPACT_ATOMS: atom_id res chain seq x y z
N MET A 1 -0.27 6.78 11.84
CA MET A 1 -0.34 7.85 12.85
C MET A 1 0.36 9.10 12.35
N HIS A 2 0.10 10.26 12.98
CA HIS A 2 0.79 11.52 12.67
C HIS A 2 1.41 12.16 13.92
N PHE A 3 2.56 12.80 13.71
CA PHE A 3 3.14 13.76 14.64
C PHE A 3 2.87 15.16 14.10
N LYS A 4 1.90 15.87 14.68
CA LYS A 4 1.44 17.17 14.19
C LYS A 4 2.54 18.23 14.27
N GLY A 5 2.61 19.11 13.27
CA GLY A 5 3.62 20.19 13.20
C GLY A 5 5.05 19.71 12.93
N CYS A 6 5.25 18.44 12.59
CA CYS A 6 6.56 17.85 12.36
C CYS A 6 6.84 17.51 10.87
N ASP A 7 6.03 18.01 9.97
CA ASP A 7 6.19 17.85 8.52
C ASP A 7 7.50 18.43 7.97
N HIS A 8 8.03 19.47 8.62
CA HIS A 8 9.27 20.15 8.27
C HIS A 8 10.54 19.38 8.63
N LEU A 9 10.45 18.34 9.49
CA LEU A 9 11.62 17.61 9.99
C LEU A 9 12.29 16.73 8.92
N ILE A 10 11.54 16.34 7.89
CA ILE A 10 12.08 15.64 6.72
C ILE A 10 11.51 16.27 5.45
N SER A 11 12.31 16.31 4.39
CA SER A 11 11.92 16.93 3.11
C SER A 11 11.37 15.94 2.08
N ARG A 12 11.44 14.65 2.35
CA ARG A 12 11.00 13.57 1.44
C ARG A 12 10.60 12.32 2.21
N PRO A 13 9.83 11.41 1.61
CA PRO A 13 9.55 10.10 2.21
C PRO A 13 10.85 9.32 2.48
N ILE A 14 10.91 8.70 3.64
CA ILE A 14 12.02 7.83 4.09
C ILE A 14 11.43 6.47 4.44
N VAL A 15 12.04 5.40 3.91
CA VAL A 15 11.72 4.03 4.29
C VAL A 15 12.92 3.42 4.99
N TYR A 16 12.72 2.94 6.21
CA TYR A 16 13.72 2.20 6.96
C TYR A 16 13.41 0.70 6.85
N ALA A 17 14.03 0.07 5.86
CA ALA A 17 13.73 -1.30 5.47
C ALA A 17 13.98 -2.31 6.59
N ASP A 18 15.09 -2.17 7.32
CA ASP A 18 15.48 -3.09 8.39
C ASP A 18 14.48 -3.14 9.57
N ARG A 19 13.75 -2.06 9.79
CA ARG A 19 12.72 -1.97 10.83
C ARG A 19 11.29 -2.00 10.28
N GLY A 20 11.11 -2.09 8.97
CA GLY A 20 9.83 -2.23 8.31
C GLY A 20 8.87 -1.07 8.50
N PHE A 21 9.35 0.17 8.57
CA PHE A 21 8.51 1.35 8.68
C PHE A 21 8.96 2.49 7.76
N GLY A 22 8.07 3.44 7.54
CA GLY A 22 8.35 4.63 6.76
C GLY A 22 7.81 5.89 7.39
N MET A 23 8.40 7.01 7.04
CA MET A 23 8.00 8.35 7.44
C MET A 23 7.80 9.21 6.20
N THR A 24 6.77 10.06 6.20
CA THR A 24 6.47 10.92 5.08
C THR A 24 5.98 12.27 5.60
N PRO A 25 6.55 13.40 5.11
CA PRO A 25 6.00 14.72 5.40
C PRO A 25 4.65 14.84 4.70
N MET A 26 3.62 15.21 5.45
CA MET A 26 2.25 15.36 4.98
C MET A 26 1.71 16.69 5.52
N GLU A 27 0.66 17.19 4.88
CA GLU A 27 -0.03 18.42 5.30
C GLU A 27 -0.52 18.37 6.76
N GLN A 28 -0.85 17.17 7.25
CA GLN A 28 -1.30 16.95 8.63
C GLN A 28 -0.14 16.78 9.64
N GLY A 29 1.11 16.81 9.19
CA GLY A 29 2.31 16.57 9.98
C GLY A 29 3.15 15.39 9.47
N LEU A 30 4.12 14.95 10.25
CA LEU A 30 4.93 13.80 9.92
C LEU A 30 4.11 12.51 10.06
N ARG A 31 3.81 11.86 8.95
CA ARG A 31 3.14 10.55 8.93
C ARG A 31 4.14 9.44 9.17
N VAL A 32 3.85 8.57 10.14
CA VAL A 32 4.59 7.33 10.37
C VAL A 32 3.69 6.14 10.07
N VAL A 33 4.18 5.24 9.23
CA VAL A 33 3.47 4.04 8.78
C VAL A 33 4.40 2.84 8.85
N GLY A 34 3.86 1.66 9.08
CA GLY A 34 4.63 0.42 9.03
C GLY A 34 3.81 -0.75 9.48
N THR A 35 4.44 -1.90 9.39
CA THR A 35 3.89 -3.21 9.71
C THR A 35 2.66 -3.58 8.88
N VAL A 36 2.59 -4.83 8.46
CA VAL A 36 1.42 -5.45 7.86
C VAL A 36 0.90 -6.52 8.82
N GLU A 37 -0.40 -6.57 9.00
CA GLU A 37 -1.06 -7.55 9.85
C GLU A 37 -2.06 -8.36 9.03
N PHE A 38 -1.94 -9.67 9.07
CA PHE A 38 -2.87 -10.60 8.44
C PHE A 38 -3.91 -11.05 9.47
N GLY A 39 -4.69 -10.10 9.96
CA GLY A 39 -5.63 -10.29 11.07
C GLY A 39 -7.11 -10.26 10.68
N GLY A 40 -7.43 -10.27 9.38
CA GLY A 40 -8.80 -10.08 8.89
C GLY A 40 -9.22 -8.61 8.91
N LEU A 41 -10.51 -8.35 8.73
CA LEU A 41 -11.06 -7.01 8.57
C LEU A 41 -11.65 -6.41 9.85
N GLU A 42 -11.81 -7.22 10.90
CA GLU A 42 -12.52 -6.83 12.13
C GLU A 42 -11.59 -6.65 13.34
N ASN A 43 -10.33 -7.04 13.21
CA ASN A 43 -9.38 -6.89 14.30
C ASN A 43 -9.14 -5.42 14.66
N PRO A 44 -9.16 -5.09 15.96
CA PRO A 44 -8.86 -3.74 16.40
C PRO A 44 -7.39 -3.40 16.15
N LEU A 45 -7.09 -2.12 16.09
CA LEU A 45 -5.74 -1.61 15.96
C LEU A 45 -4.83 -2.11 17.09
N SER A 46 -3.69 -2.71 16.75
CA SER A 46 -2.74 -3.27 17.68
C SER A 46 -1.92 -2.17 18.38
N LYS A 47 -2.16 -1.99 19.69
CA LYS A 47 -1.42 -1.02 20.51
C LYS A 47 0.09 -1.31 20.59
N SER A 48 0.49 -2.58 20.54
CA SER A 48 1.90 -2.95 20.56
C SER A 48 2.63 -2.54 19.26
N ARG A 49 1.96 -2.67 18.11
CA ARG A 49 2.50 -2.21 16.84
C ARG A 49 2.63 -0.69 16.78
N ILE A 50 1.63 0.03 17.27
CA ILE A 50 1.68 1.49 17.41
C ILE A 50 2.86 1.91 18.29
N LYS A 51 3.00 1.28 19.46
CA LYS A 51 4.13 1.55 20.37
C LYS A 51 5.49 1.35 19.67
N ASN A 52 5.64 0.27 18.91
CA ASN A 52 6.88 0.00 18.18
C ASN A 52 7.16 1.06 17.10
N LEU A 53 6.13 1.52 16.39
CA LEU A 53 6.28 2.59 15.40
C LEU A 53 6.71 3.92 16.07
N ILE A 54 6.14 4.24 17.22
CA ILE A 54 6.51 5.43 18.00
C ILE A 54 7.98 5.35 18.44
N LEU A 55 8.38 4.21 19.01
CA LEU A 55 9.76 4.00 19.47
C LEU A 55 10.75 4.13 18.31
N ASN A 56 10.46 3.50 17.17
CA ASN A 56 11.29 3.58 15.99
C ASN A 56 11.40 5.01 15.43
N ALA A 57 10.29 5.75 15.39
CA ALA A 57 10.31 7.13 14.94
C ALA A 57 11.10 8.05 15.88
N LYS A 58 10.93 7.89 17.19
CA LYS A 58 11.66 8.66 18.22
C LYS A 58 13.15 8.31 18.29
N ASP A 59 13.53 7.10 17.89
CA ASP A 59 14.93 6.70 17.78
C ASP A 59 15.65 7.36 16.58
N MET A 60 14.89 7.75 15.56
CA MET A 60 15.41 8.40 14.36
C MET A 60 15.35 9.92 14.40
N ILE A 61 14.38 10.47 15.11
CA ILE A 61 14.14 11.92 15.18
C ILE A 61 13.91 12.31 16.63
N ASP A 62 14.84 13.07 17.17
CA ASP A 62 14.75 13.60 18.53
C ASP A 62 13.61 14.63 18.64
N GLY A 63 13.03 14.72 19.83
CA GLY A 63 12.06 15.77 20.14
C GLY A 63 10.68 15.61 19.49
N LEU A 64 10.34 14.44 18.94
CA LEU A 64 8.98 14.20 18.45
C LEU A 64 7.95 14.32 19.58
N PRO A 65 6.88 15.10 19.39
CA PRO A 65 5.83 15.30 20.39
C PRO A 65 4.97 14.02 20.56
N GLU A 66 3.85 14.17 21.29
CA GLU A 66 2.83 13.12 21.32
C GLU A 66 2.22 12.93 19.91
N HIS A 67 2.08 11.67 19.51
CA HIS A 67 1.43 11.32 18.25
C HIS A 67 -0.10 11.45 18.37
N LYS A 68 -0.75 11.59 17.23
CA LYS A 68 -2.20 11.65 17.10
C LYS A 68 -2.68 10.85 15.88
N ASP A 69 -3.99 10.70 15.76
CA ASP A 69 -4.65 10.18 14.58
C ASP A 69 -4.15 8.78 14.19
N GLU A 70 -4.18 7.86 15.15
CA GLU A 70 -3.92 6.43 14.87
C GLU A 70 -5.05 5.85 14.02
N TRP A 71 -4.67 5.11 12.99
CA TRP A 71 -5.67 4.38 12.18
C TRP A 71 -5.09 3.10 11.60
N LEU A 72 -5.97 2.18 11.31
CA LEU A 72 -5.70 0.95 10.58
C LEU A 72 -6.31 1.08 9.18
N GLY A 73 -5.53 0.82 8.14
CA GLY A 73 -6.00 0.80 6.75
C GLY A 73 -5.90 -0.60 6.18
N PHE A 74 -6.91 -1.01 5.42
CA PHE A 74 -6.89 -2.30 4.74
C PHE A 74 -6.17 -2.19 3.40
N ARG A 75 -5.38 -3.21 3.06
CA ARG A 75 -4.73 -3.35 1.76
C ARG A 75 -5.37 -4.50 1.00
N PRO A 76 -5.73 -4.32 -0.26
CA PRO A 76 -6.17 -5.41 -1.12
C PRO A 76 -4.95 -6.28 -1.49
N SER A 77 -4.64 -7.24 -0.64
CA SER A 77 -3.49 -8.12 -0.77
C SER A 77 -3.92 -9.49 -1.29
N LEU A 78 -3.13 -10.04 -2.20
CA LEU A 78 -3.33 -11.38 -2.74
C LEU A 78 -2.23 -12.33 -2.21
N PRO A 79 -2.49 -13.64 -2.13
CA PRO A 79 -1.56 -14.59 -1.53
C PRO A 79 -0.18 -14.65 -2.20
N ASP A 80 -0.12 -14.40 -3.51
CA ASP A 80 1.10 -14.41 -4.32
C ASP A 80 1.74 -13.02 -4.48
N PHE A 81 1.17 -12.00 -3.87
CA PHE A 81 1.62 -10.60 -3.95
C PHE A 81 1.60 -9.99 -5.36
N LEU A 82 1.01 -10.62 -6.33
CA LEU A 82 0.83 -10.08 -7.68
C LEU A 82 -0.59 -9.51 -7.86
N PRO A 83 -0.77 -8.37 -8.53
CA PRO A 83 -2.12 -7.86 -8.83
C PRO A 83 -2.86 -8.78 -9.81
N VAL A 84 -4.18 -8.68 -9.82
CA VAL A 84 -4.99 -9.25 -10.90
C VAL A 84 -5.22 -8.18 -11.96
N LEU A 85 -4.82 -8.50 -13.19
CA LEU A 85 -5.04 -7.66 -14.37
C LEU A 85 -5.63 -8.54 -15.49
N GLY A 86 -6.77 -8.12 -16.04
CA GLY A 86 -7.30 -8.79 -17.21
C GLY A 86 -8.79 -9.09 -17.17
N PRO A 87 -9.28 -9.79 -18.20
CA PRO A 87 -10.70 -10.08 -18.35
C PRO A 87 -11.21 -11.06 -17.29
N SER A 88 -12.48 -10.93 -16.98
CA SER A 88 -13.20 -11.91 -16.17
C SER A 88 -13.41 -13.20 -16.96
N LYS A 89 -13.27 -14.36 -16.31
CA LYS A 89 -13.61 -15.66 -16.87
C LYS A 89 -15.13 -15.79 -17.15
N ASN A 90 -15.93 -15.17 -16.31
CA ASN A 90 -17.37 -15.38 -16.30
C ASN A 90 -18.17 -14.31 -17.06
N TYR A 91 -17.60 -13.11 -17.24
CA TYR A 91 -18.31 -11.96 -17.82
C TYR A 91 -17.46 -11.27 -18.89
N LYS A 92 -17.93 -11.28 -20.12
CA LYS A 92 -17.19 -10.74 -21.29
C LYS A 92 -16.84 -9.26 -21.19
N ASN A 93 -17.65 -8.46 -20.48
CA ASN A 93 -17.49 -7.01 -20.41
C ASN A 93 -16.88 -6.56 -19.07
N VAL A 94 -16.35 -7.49 -18.28
CA VAL A 94 -15.73 -7.18 -16.97
C VAL A 94 -14.23 -7.40 -17.05
N PHE A 95 -13.48 -6.38 -16.66
CA PHE A 95 -12.03 -6.43 -16.55
C PHE A 95 -11.62 -6.10 -15.12
N TYR A 96 -10.59 -6.78 -14.64
CA TYR A 96 -10.05 -6.63 -13.30
C TYR A 96 -8.77 -5.81 -13.31
N SER A 97 -8.61 -4.96 -12.29
CA SER A 97 -7.36 -4.29 -11.95
C SER A 97 -7.36 -4.04 -10.44
N PHE A 98 -6.88 -5.01 -9.66
CA PHE A 98 -6.88 -4.92 -8.20
C PHE A 98 -5.76 -5.76 -7.58
N GLY A 99 -5.59 -5.66 -6.26
CA GLY A 99 -4.63 -6.47 -5.52
C GLY A 99 -3.19 -5.94 -5.56
N HIS A 100 -3.01 -4.65 -5.79
CA HIS A 100 -1.69 -4.00 -5.94
C HIS A 100 -0.93 -3.80 -4.63
N HIS A 101 -1.42 -4.29 -3.50
CA HIS A 101 -0.79 -4.11 -2.20
C HIS A 101 -0.53 -2.65 -1.84
N HIS A 102 0.72 -2.36 -1.46
CA HIS A 102 1.22 -1.00 -1.19
C HIS A 102 1.68 -0.26 -2.45
N LEU A 103 1.62 -0.91 -3.62
CA LEU A 103 2.10 -0.37 -4.89
C LEU A 103 0.98 0.21 -5.77
N GLY A 104 -0.25 0.31 -5.28
CA GLY A 104 -1.39 0.75 -6.07
C GLY A 104 -1.21 2.11 -6.75
N TRP A 105 -0.64 3.09 -6.05
CA TRP A 105 -0.31 4.39 -6.63
C TRP A 105 0.77 4.29 -7.70
N THR A 106 1.84 3.54 -7.43
CA THR A 106 2.96 3.37 -8.35
C THR A 106 2.55 2.63 -9.62
N LEU A 107 1.73 1.59 -9.47
CA LEU A 107 1.34 0.72 -10.59
C LEU A 107 0.03 1.14 -11.26
N GLY A 108 -0.71 2.09 -10.71
CA GLY A 108 -2.04 2.47 -11.20
C GLY A 108 -2.04 2.89 -12.67
N ALA A 109 -1.13 3.76 -13.07
CA ALA A 109 -1.04 4.25 -14.45
C ALA A 109 -0.71 3.13 -15.45
N ILE A 110 0.26 2.27 -15.14
CA ILE A 110 0.63 1.16 -16.04
C ILE A 110 -0.47 0.09 -16.09
N SER A 111 -1.10 -0.21 -14.96
CA SER A 111 -2.21 -1.16 -14.91
C SER A 111 -3.41 -0.65 -15.71
N GLY A 112 -3.74 0.63 -15.59
CA GLY A 112 -4.78 1.27 -16.40
C GLY A 112 -4.47 1.20 -17.89
N LYS A 113 -3.24 1.47 -18.30
CA LYS A 113 -2.79 1.36 -19.70
C LYS A 113 -2.89 -0.08 -20.22
N ILE A 114 -2.53 -1.06 -19.42
CA ILE A 114 -2.64 -2.48 -19.79
C ILE A 114 -4.09 -2.86 -19.99
N VAL A 115 -4.96 -2.54 -19.04
CA VAL A 115 -6.39 -2.86 -19.11
C VAL A 115 -7.07 -2.15 -20.28
N SER A 116 -6.74 -0.89 -20.55
CA SER A 116 -7.30 -0.16 -21.70
C SER A 116 -6.93 -0.80 -23.04
N LYS A 117 -5.69 -1.27 -23.18
CA LYS A 117 -5.26 -2.01 -24.37
C LYS A 117 -6.00 -3.33 -24.54
N MET A 118 -6.21 -4.08 -23.44
CA MET A 118 -7.01 -5.30 -23.48
C MET A 118 -8.45 -5.04 -23.93
N ILE A 119 -9.07 -3.98 -23.44
CA ILE A 119 -10.43 -3.59 -23.83
C ILE A 119 -10.46 -3.19 -25.32
N ALA A 120 -9.44 -2.52 -25.82
CA ALA A 120 -9.30 -2.11 -27.21
C ALA A 120 -8.83 -3.25 -28.14
N ASN A 121 -8.55 -4.45 -27.63
CA ASN A 121 -7.93 -5.56 -28.35
C ASN A 121 -6.56 -5.21 -28.97
N GLU A 122 -5.81 -4.34 -28.29
CA GLU A 122 -4.45 -3.97 -28.68
C GLU A 122 -3.40 -4.85 -27.97
N PRO A 123 -2.22 -5.09 -28.59
CA PRO A 123 -1.16 -5.86 -27.97
C PRO A 123 -0.59 -5.14 -26.75
N THR A 124 -0.47 -5.87 -25.64
CA THR A 124 0.08 -5.32 -24.37
C THR A 124 1.61 -5.38 -24.32
N ASN A 125 2.25 -6.20 -25.14
CA ASN A 125 3.69 -6.49 -25.17
C ASN A 125 4.27 -7.00 -23.84
N LEU A 126 3.41 -7.57 -22.98
CA LEU A 126 3.75 -8.16 -21.69
C LEU A 126 3.10 -9.52 -21.58
N ASP A 127 3.79 -10.46 -20.95
CA ASP A 127 3.15 -11.70 -20.52
C ASP A 127 2.25 -11.40 -19.31
N LEU A 128 0.96 -11.53 -19.51
CA LEU A 128 -0.06 -11.26 -18.48
C LEU A 128 -0.60 -12.52 -17.81
N GLN A 129 -0.11 -13.70 -18.21
CA GLN A 129 -0.52 -14.97 -17.60
C GLN A 129 -0.35 -14.97 -16.07
N PRO A 130 0.78 -14.48 -15.49
CA PRO A 130 0.96 -14.42 -14.05
C PRO A 130 -0.03 -13.48 -13.32
N TYR A 131 -0.67 -12.59 -14.05
CA TYR A 131 -1.62 -11.60 -13.49
C TYR A 131 -3.08 -11.98 -13.72
N SER A 132 -3.34 -13.10 -14.35
CA SER A 132 -4.70 -13.56 -14.65
C SER A 132 -5.45 -13.96 -13.38
N SER A 133 -6.76 -13.67 -13.33
CA SER A 133 -7.65 -14.09 -12.23
C SER A 133 -7.81 -15.62 -12.15
N ILE A 134 -7.61 -16.33 -13.25
CA ILE A 134 -7.74 -17.81 -13.28
C ILE A 134 -6.59 -18.55 -12.60
N ARG A 135 -5.50 -17.85 -12.23
CA ARG A 135 -4.38 -18.48 -11.48
C ARG A 135 -4.76 -18.94 -10.08
N PHE A 136 -5.93 -18.53 -9.60
CA PHE A 136 -6.49 -18.98 -8.32
C PHE A 136 -7.64 -20.00 -8.47
N SER A 137 -7.86 -20.54 -9.68
CA SER A 137 -8.96 -21.47 -9.99
C SER A 137 -8.51 -22.90 -9.92
#